data_2c21eae00dabdfa6863e91be595b5708
#
_entry.id   2c21eae00dabdfa6863e91be595b5708
#
_cell.length_a   1.000
_cell.length_b   1.000
_cell.length_c   1.000
_cell.angle_alpha   90.00
_cell.angle_beta   90.00
_cell.angle_gamma   90.00
#
_symmetry.space_group_name_H-M   'P 1'
#
loop_
_entity.id
_entity.type
_entity.pdbx_description
1 polymer ?
#
loop_
_entity_poly.entity_id
_entity_poly.type
_entity_poly.pdbx_seq_one_letter_code
_entity_poly.pdbx_strand_id
1 'polypeptide(L)'
;RPAWGQRPALQPLHRPRRYTILPSYGEIREPSAGPQPMRDNPPLHATPRLWEDKPFSSLRIIGQLHNTYIVCEAEEGLVLVDQHAAHERVVFEALKASYKDSAAVTQGLLIPERLELSHREAGILDTLLKDLRDMGVGIEPFGGRTYLVRAVPDILAGKPVEPLVMEIIEKVAEIGLASGLHRAVDECLMIMACHGAIRARERLSDEQMKALLKQLDGLENATHCPHGRPILIHQSLYQIEKDFKRIV
;
A
#
# COMPACT_ATOMS: atom_id res chain seq x y z
N ARG A 1 -21.27 -23.71 56.87
CA ARG A 1 -21.80 -23.89 55.48
C ARG A 1 -22.45 -22.57 55.06
N PRO A 2 -21.92 -21.81 54.10
CA PRO A 2 -22.55 -20.61 53.59
C PRO A 2 -23.53 -20.97 52.43
N ALA A 3 -24.68 -20.32 52.44
CA ALA A 3 -25.74 -20.45 51.47
C ALA A 3 -25.36 -19.80 50.11
N TRP A 4 -25.61 -20.50 49.03
CA TRP A 4 -25.42 -20.03 47.66
C TRP A 4 -26.52 -19.09 47.23
N GLY A 5 -26.18 -17.82 46.96
CA GLY A 5 -27.09 -16.80 46.48
C GLY A 5 -27.61 -17.10 45.05
N GLN A 6 -28.87 -16.84 44.87
CA GLN A 6 -29.63 -16.98 43.63
C GLN A 6 -29.08 -16.04 42.53
N ARG A 7 -28.82 -16.56 41.33
CA ARG A 7 -28.47 -15.78 40.15
C ARG A 7 -29.69 -15.01 39.65
N PRO A 8 -29.58 -13.71 39.31
CA PRO A 8 -30.69 -13.00 38.69
C PRO A 8 -30.95 -13.52 37.25
N ALA A 9 -32.23 -13.62 36.91
CA ALA A 9 -32.71 -14.07 35.59
C ALA A 9 -32.28 -13.10 34.49
N LEU A 10 -31.71 -13.65 33.41
CA LEU A 10 -31.38 -12.91 32.19
C LEU A 10 -32.67 -12.45 31.51
N GLN A 11 -32.77 -11.14 31.27
CA GLN A 11 -33.85 -10.56 30.47
C GLN A 11 -33.68 -10.98 28.99
N PRO A 12 -34.76 -11.26 28.24
CA PRO A 12 -34.66 -11.65 26.83
C PRO A 12 -34.26 -10.47 25.97
N LEU A 13 -33.23 -10.73 25.12
CA LEU A 13 -32.74 -9.81 24.11
C LEU A 13 -33.86 -9.41 23.13
N HIS A 14 -33.93 -8.13 22.82
CA HIS A 14 -34.82 -7.53 21.83
C HIS A 14 -34.91 -8.33 20.54
N ARG A 15 -36.12 -8.66 20.10
CA ARG A 15 -36.40 -9.27 18.79
C ARG A 15 -35.97 -8.31 17.67
N PRO A 16 -35.31 -8.80 16.62
CA PRO A 16 -34.99 -7.99 15.45
C PRO A 16 -36.28 -7.53 14.73
N ARG A 17 -36.34 -6.27 14.35
CA ARG A 17 -37.43 -5.71 13.53
C ARG A 17 -37.53 -6.47 12.22
N ARG A 18 -38.69 -7.00 11.91
CA ARG A 18 -39.01 -7.57 10.59
C ARG A 18 -39.01 -6.44 9.58
N TYR A 19 -38.10 -6.48 8.63
CA TYR A 19 -38.16 -5.65 7.44
C TYR A 19 -39.28 -6.19 6.55
N THR A 20 -40.24 -5.34 6.24
CA THR A 20 -41.30 -5.64 5.27
C THR A 20 -40.64 -5.63 3.88
N ILE A 21 -40.66 -6.78 3.21
CA ILE A 21 -40.21 -6.90 1.81
C ILE A 21 -41.28 -6.17 0.98
N LEU A 22 -40.83 -5.13 0.24
CA LEU A 22 -41.66 -4.46 -0.76
C LEU A 22 -41.96 -5.42 -1.92
N PRO A 23 -43.14 -5.35 -2.53
CA PRO A 23 -43.52 -6.25 -3.61
C PRO A 23 -42.62 -6.06 -4.83
N SER A 24 -42.29 -7.18 -5.48
CA SER A 24 -41.53 -7.28 -6.72
C SER A 24 -42.07 -6.35 -7.79
N TYR A 25 -41.23 -5.46 -8.31
CA TYR A 25 -41.50 -4.70 -9.51
C TYR A 25 -41.67 -5.64 -10.70
N GLY A 26 -42.80 -5.48 -11.42
CA GLY A 26 -43.08 -6.21 -12.64
C GLY A 26 -42.04 -5.95 -13.73
N GLU A 27 -41.88 -6.92 -14.59
CA GLU A 27 -40.99 -6.91 -15.76
C GLU A 27 -41.20 -5.64 -16.58
N ILE A 28 -40.21 -4.73 -16.57
CA ILE A 28 -40.12 -3.61 -17.50
C ILE A 28 -39.45 -4.18 -18.77
N ARG A 29 -40.24 -4.33 -19.84
CA ARG A 29 -39.72 -4.57 -21.20
C ARG A 29 -38.83 -3.40 -21.59
N GLU A 30 -37.53 -3.66 -21.74
CA GLU A 30 -36.61 -2.69 -22.31
C GLU A 30 -36.93 -2.43 -23.77
N PRO A 31 -37.09 -1.16 -24.21
CA PRO A 31 -37.11 -0.85 -25.64
C PRO A 31 -35.69 -1.06 -26.18
N SER A 32 -35.57 -1.81 -27.29
CA SER A 32 -34.33 -2.00 -28.04
C SER A 32 -33.85 -0.66 -28.60
N ALA A 33 -32.98 0.02 -27.85
CA ALA A 33 -32.24 1.17 -28.34
C ALA A 33 -31.00 0.68 -29.07
N GLY A 34 -30.85 1.02 -30.33
CA GLY A 34 -29.65 0.77 -31.14
C GLY A 34 -28.41 1.44 -30.51
N PRO A 35 -27.19 1.11 -30.99
CA PRO A 35 -25.95 1.57 -30.36
C PRO A 35 -25.91 3.11 -30.38
N GLN A 36 -26.06 3.70 -29.19
CA GLN A 36 -25.80 5.12 -29.02
C GLN A 36 -24.29 5.36 -29.07
N PRO A 37 -23.80 6.42 -29.72
CA PRO A 37 -22.39 6.75 -29.65
C PRO A 37 -21.99 6.98 -28.18
N MET A 38 -20.91 6.35 -27.76
CA MET A 38 -20.30 6.59 -26.44
C MET A 38 -20.11 8.10 -26.29
N ARG A 39 -20.87 8.72 -25.39
CA ARG A 39 -20.55 10.06 -24.92
C ARG A 39 -19.24 9.91 -24.16
N ASP A 40 -18.20 10.57 -24.64
CA ASP A 40 -16.96 10.80 -23.90
C ASP A 40 -17.33 11.42 -22.56
N ASN A 41 -17.47 10.59 -21.54
CA ASN A 41 -17.48 11.09 -20.17
C ASN A 41 -16.09 11.68 -19.95
N PRO A 42 -15.99 12.97 -19.57
CA PRO A 42 -14.69 13.49 -19.16
C PRO A 42 -14.13 12.59 -18.06
N PRO A 43 -12.83 12.28 -18.09
CA PRO A 43 -12.23 11.43 -17.07
C PRO A 43 -12.57 12.00 -15.71
N LEU A 44 -13.29 11.23 -14.90
CA LEU A 44 -13.52 11.49 -13.49
C LEU A 44 -12.14 11.60 -12.84
N HIS A 45 -11.81 12.82 -12.39
CA HIS A 45 -10.56 13.19 -11.73
C HIS A 45 -9.34 13.43 -12.64
N ALA A 46 -9.45 14.44 -13.52
CA ALA A 46 -8.28 15.25 -13.82
C ALA A 46 -7.90 15.95 -12.50
N THR A 47 -6.89 15.44 -11.79
CA THR A 47 -6.28 16.17 -10.68
C THR A 47 -5.89 17.54 -11.20
N PRO A 48 -6.35 18.64 -10.62
CA PRO A 48 -5.95 19.97 -11.08
C PRO A 48 -4.42 20.06 -10.99
N ARG A 49 -3.77 20.49 -12.06
CA ARG A 49 -2.31 20.75 -12.13
C ARG A 49 -1.80 21.73 -11.07
N LEU A 50 -2.68 22.41 -10.36
CA LEU A 50 -2.41 23.42 -9.33
C LEU A 50 -1.69 22.88 -8.09
N TRP A 51 -1.63 21.55 -7.89
CA TRP A 51 -0.99 20.96 -6.71
C TRP A 51 0.48 20.55 -6.95
N GLU A 52 0.94 20.42 -8.18
CA GLU A 52 2.28 19.91 -8.54
C GLU A 52 3.43 20.83 -8.07
N ASP A 53 3.14 22.09 -7.73
CA ASP A 53 4.15 23.10 -7.35
C ASP A 53 4.25 23.37 -5.84
N LYS A 54 3.37 22.80 -5.00
CA LYS A 54 3.39 23.05 -3.54
C LYS A 54 3.94 21.85 -2.78
N PRO A 55 4.88 22.05 -1.82
CA PRO A 55 5.41 20.95 -1.03
C PRO A 55 4.34 20.36 -0.10
N PHE A 56 4.36 19.03 0.05
CA PHE A 56 3.48 18.31 0.98
C PHE A 56 3.65 18.79 2.43
N SER A 57 4.87 19.16 2.80
CA SER A 57 5.18 19.70 4.13
C SER A 57 4.51 21.05 4.43
N SER A 58 3.99 21.76 3.42
CA SER A 58 3.21 22.98 3.61
C SER A 58 1.75 22.73 4.03
N LEU A 59 1.28 21.48 3.93
CA LEU A 59 -0.06 21.09 4.32
C LEU A 59 -0.25 21.16 5.83
N ARG A 60 -1.35 21.77 6.27
CA ARG A 60 -1.75 21.76 7.67
C ARG A 60 -2.45 20.44 8.00
N ILE A 61 -1.80 19.56 8.75
CA ILE A 61 -2.40 18.29 9.20
C ILE A 61 -3.56 18.60 10.15
N ILE A 62 -4.76 18.10 9.82
CA ILE A 62 -5.95 18.13 10.66
C ILE A 62 -5.97 16.91 11.58
N GLY A 63 -5.59 15.74 11.06
CA GLY A 63 -5.57 14.48 11.79
C GLY A 63 -5.53 13.27 10.88
N GLN A 64 -5.85 12.12 11.44
CA GLN A 64 -5.84 10.83 10.75
C GLN A 64 -7.24 10.23 10.72
N LEU A 65 -7.71 9.81 9.53
CA LEU A 65 -8.99 9.14 9.33
C LEU A 65 -8.78 7.63 9.26
N HIS A 66 -9.46 6.88 10.14
CA HIS A 66 -9.40 5.41 10.23
C HIS A 66 -7.97 4.82 10.28
N ASN A 67 -7.02 5.58 10.81
CA ASN A 67 -5.60 5.20 10.83
C ASN A 67 -5.07 4.79 9.43
N THR A 68 -5.64 5.36 8.37
CA THR A 68 -5.32 5.02 6.97
C THR A 68 -5.01 6.26 6.16
N TYR A 69 -5.76 7.33 6.36
CA TYR A 69 -5.61 8.55 5.57
C TYR A 69 -5.19 9.71 6.48
N ILE A 70 -4.16 10.44 6.06
CA ILE A 70 -3.80 11.72 6.68
C ILE A 70 -4.70 12.78 6.05
N VAL A 71 -5.46 13.47 6.89
CA VAL A 71 -6.37 14.55 6.50
C VAL A 71 -5.64 15.87 6.66
N CYS A 72 -5.51 16.62 5.58
CA CYS A 72 -4.80 17.88 5.56
C CYS A 72 -5.68 19.00 5.00
N GLU A 73 -5.51 20.19 5.52
CA GLU A 73 -6.02 21.43 4.95
C GLU A 73 -4.96 22.03 4.04
N ALA A 74 -5.38 22.39 2.85
CA ALA A 74 -4.64 23.19 1.89
C ALA A 74 -5.32 24.53 1.71
N GLU A 75 -4.63 25.52 1.13
CA GLU A 75 -5.18 26.85 0.87
C GLU A 75 -6.47 26.78 0.03
N GLU A 76 -6.57 25.80 -0.87
CA GLU A 76 -7.66 25.67 -1.82
C GLU A 76 -8.68 24.57 -1.47
N GLY A 77 -8.56 23.94 -0.30
CA GLY A 77 -9.49 22.88 0.10
C GLY A 77 -8.90 21.79 0.99
N LEU A 78 -9.41 20.57 0.81
CA LEU A 78 -9.04 19.39 1.59
C LEU A 78 -8.14 18.48 0.79
N VAL A 79 -7.09 17.96 1.42
CA VAL A 79 -6.21 16.91 0.86
C VAL A 79 -6.27 15.70 1.75
N LEU A 80 -6.53 14.54 1.15
CA LEU A 80 -6.41 13.25 1.81
C LEU A 80 -5.20 12.53 1.24
N VAL A 81 -4.28 12.13 2.11
CA VAL A 81 -3.08 11.37 1.73
C VAL A 81 -3.22 9.94 2.26
N ASP A 82 -3.14 8.95 1.38
CA ASP A 82 -3.06 7.55 1.77
C ASP A 82 -1.68 7.28 2.37
N GLN A 83 -1.61 7.05 3.69
CA GLN A 83 -0.35 6.87 4.40
C GLN A 83 0.43 5.63 3.94
N HIS A 84 -0.28 4.56 3.54
CA HIS A 84 0.34 3.33 3.07
C HIS A 84 0.96 3.54 1.69
N ALA A 85 0.19 4.06 0.73
CA ALA A 85 0.67 4.37 -0.61
C ALA A 85 1.82 5.40 -0.60
N ALA A 86 1.75 6.40 0.27
CA ALA A 86 2.80 7.39 0.50
C ALA A 86 4.09 6.74 1.00
N HIS A 87 3.98 5.88 2.02
CA HIS A 87 5.16 5.22 2.60
C HIS A 87 5.74 4.17 1.65
N GLU A 88 4.92 3.41 0.91
CA GLU A 88 5.41 2.53 -0.16
C GLU A 88 6.29 3.29 -1.16
N ARG A 89 5.86 4.49 -1.56
CA ARG A 89 6.63 5.31 -2.51
C ARG A 89 7.95 5.77 -1.92
N VAL A 90 7.95 6.24 -0.68
CA VAL A 90 9.17 6.65 0.02
C VAL A 90 10.17 5.48 0.13
N VAL A 91 9.68 4.32 0.55
CA VAL A 91 10.51 3.10 0.69
C VAL A 91 11.06 2.65 -0.66
N PHE A 92 10.22 2.65 -1.70
CA PHE A 92 10.64 2.27 -3.06
C PHE A 92 11.77 3.15 -3.58
N GLU A 93 11.63 4.48 -3.47
CA GLU A 93 12.67 5.40 -3.94
C GLU A 93 13.97 5.26 -3.13
N ALA A 94 13.87 5.05 -1.81
CA ALA A 94 15.03 4.80 -0.97
C ALA A 94 15.77 3.51 -1.36
N LEU A 95 15.04 2.41 -1.58
CA LEU A 95 15.61 1.14 -2.04
C LEU A 95 16.23 1.28 -3.42
N LYS A 96 15.56 1.97 -4.34
CA LYS A 96 16.03 2.21 -5.71
C LYS A 96 17.31 3.05 -5.73
N ALA A 97 17.40 4.09 -4.93
CA ALA A 97 18.60 4.89 -4.77
C ALA A 97 19.76 4.04 -4.20
N SER A 98 19.51 3.30 -3.13
CA SER A 98 20.50 2.42 -2.51
C SER A 98 21.02 1.34 -3.46
N TYR A 99 20.16 0.78 -4.29
CA TYR A 99 20.54 -0.20 -5.31
C TYR A 99 21.45 0.42 -6.39
N LYS A 100 21.10 1.63 -6.88
CA LYS A 100 21.91 2.35 -7.87
C LYS A 100 23.32 2.68 -7.36
N ASP A 101 23.40 3.09 -6.10
CA ASP A 101 24.65 3.54 -5.48
C ASP A 101 25.46 2.36 -4.91
N SER A 102 24.95 1.13 -5.01
CA SER A 102 25.53 -0.08 -4.36
C SER A 102 25.82 0.14 -2.86
N ALA A 103 24.98 0.93 -2.20
CA ALA A 103 25.16 1.41 -0.83
C ALA A 103 24.04 0.93 0.09
N ALA A 104 23.49 -0.27 -0.16
CA ALA A 104 22.42 -0.80 0.68
C ALA A 104 22.87 -0.96 2.14
N VAL A 105 22.24 -0.19 3.03
CA VAL A 105 22.41 -0.37 4.48
C VAL A 105 21.67 -1.64 4.88
N THR A 106 22.42 -2.64 5.38
CA THR A 106 21.89 -3.95 5.70
C THR A 106 21.95 -4.24 7.19
N GLN A 107 20.93 -4.90 7.70
CA GLN A 107 20.93 -5.48 9.05
C GLN A 107 21.12 -6.98 8.97
N GLY A 108 22.17 -7.48 9.66
CA GLY A 108 22.37 -8.91 9.85
C GLY A 108 21.28 -9.50 10.75
N LEU A 109 20.77 -10.67 10.39
CA LEU A 109 19.85 -11.43 11.22
C LEU A 109 20.63 -12.13 12.33
N LEU A 110 20.19 -11.97 13.58
CA LEU A 110 20.82 -12.66 14.72
C LEU A 110 20.75 -14.19 14.57
N ILE A 111 19.62 -14.67 14.06
CA ILE A 111 19.42 -16.08 13.69
C ILE A 111 19.10 -16.08 12.20
N PRO A 112 19.93 -16.73 11.36
CA PRO A 112 19.63 -16.86 9.95
C PRO A 112 18.29 -17.57 9.71
N GLU A 113 17.49 -17.06 8.80
CA GLU A 113 16.22 -17.66 8.42
C GLU A 113 16.45 -18.70 7.33
N ARG A 114 15.91 -19.92 7.52
CA ARG A 114 16.10 -21.04 6.59
C ARG A 114 14.91 -21.09 5.61
N LEU A 115 15.22 -21.12 4.32
CA LEU A 115 14.26 -21.29 3.25
C LEU A 115 14.43 -22.68 2.62
N GLU A 116 13.36 -23.43 2.49
CA GLU A 116 13.32 -24.70 1.75
C GLU A 116 12.50 -24.53 0.48
N LEU A 117 13.15 -24.67 -0.66
CA LEU A 117 12.57 -24.38 -1.96
C LEU A 117 12.35 -25.64 -2.79
N SER A 118 11.41 -25.57 -3.72
CA SER A 118 11.30 -26.55 -4.80
C SER A 118 12.47 -26.41 -5.79
N HIS A 119 12.68 -27.36 -6.68
CA HIS A 119 13.71 -27.28 -7.72
C HIS A 119 13.54 -26.05 -8.64
N ARG A 120 12.28 -25.70 -8.95
CA ARG A 120 11.94 -24.55 -9.79
C ARG A 120 12.25 -23.25 -9.08
N GLU A 121 11.83 -23.11 -7.85
CA GLU A 121 12.06 -21.91 -7.02
C GLU A 121 13.55 -21.68 -6.78
N ALA A 122 14.31 -22.74 -6.45
CA ALA A 122 15.75 -22.68 -6.28
C ALA A 122 16.45 -22.20 -7.56
N GLY A 123 16.05 -22.74 -8.72
CA GLY A 123 16.61 -22.29 -10.00
C GLY A 123 16.33 -20.83 -10.32
N ILE A 124 15.17 -20.29 -9.93
CA ILE A 124 14.86 -18.87 -10.08
C ILE A 124 15.68 -18.03 -9.10
N LEU A 125 15.72 -18.44 -7.82
CA LEU A 125 16.46 -17.71 -6.79
C LEU A 125 17.95 -17.63 -7.14
N ASP A 126 18.56 -18.69 -7.64
CA ASP A 126 19.97 -18.70 -8.05
C ASP A 126 20.29 -17.63 -9.08
N THR A 127 19.35 -17.31 -9.99
CA THR A 127 19.53 -16.23 -10.97
C THR A 127 19.45 -14.83 -10.36
N LEU A 128 18.82 -14.69 -9.18
CA LEU A 128 18.56 -13.43 -8.49
C LEU A 128 19.54 -13.14 -7.35
N LEU A 129 20.36 -14.12 -6.93
CA LEU A 129 21.22 -13.99 -5.73
C LEU A 129 22.10 -12.75 -5.76
N LYS A 130 22.64 -12.39 -6.96
CA LYS A 130 23.47 -11.21 -7.10
C LYS A 130 22.66 -9.93 -6.91
N ASP A 131 21.54 -9.82 -7.62
CA ASP A 131 20.69 -8.60 -7.55
C ASP A 131 20.09 -8.41 -6.17
N LEU A 132 19.62 -9.48 -5.52
CA LEU A 132 19.14 -9.44 -4.15
C LEU A 132 20.21 -8.99 -3.16
N ARG A 133 21.46 -9.44 -3.34
CA ARG A 133 22.59 -8.97 -2.54
C ARG A 133 22.86 -7.49 -2.76
N ASP A 134 22.82 -7.03 -4.00
CA ASP A 134 23.02 -5.63 -4.36
C ASP A 134 21.88 -4.75 -3.81
N MET A 135 20.68 -5.32 -3.61
CA MET A 135 19.54 -4.70 -2.92
C MET A 135 19.62 -4.79 -1.38
N GLY A 136 20.64 -5.49 -0.84
CA GLY A 136 20.85 -5.65 0.59
C GLY A 136 20.25 -6.90 1.20
N VAL A 137 19.69 -7.83 0.41
CA VAL A 137 19.19 -9.12 0.90
C VAL A 137 20.30 -10.17 0.76
N GLY A 138 20.92 -10.53 1.89
CA GLY A 138 21.99 -11.52 1.95
C GLY A 138 21.43 -12.93 2.02
N ILE A 139 21.41 -13.64 0.91
CA ILE A 139 20.98 -15.04 0.80
C ILE A 139 22.16 -15.89 0.32
N GLU A 140 22.36 -17.04 0.95
CA GLU A 140 23.40 -17.99 0.56
C GLU A 140 22.86 -19.43 0.47
N PRO A 141 23.35 -20.24 -0.49
CA PRO A 141 23.03 -21.67 -0.53
C PRO A 141 23.57 -22.38 0.71
N PHE A 142 22.79 -23.29 1.29
CA PHE A 142 23.16 -24.09 2.47
C PHE A 142 23.27 -25.59 2.17
N GLY A 143 22.90 -25.98 0.97
CA GLY A 143 22.97 -27.35 0.48
C GLY A 143 21.62 -27.87 -0.02
N GLY A 144 21.68 -28.60 -1.12
CA GLY A 144 20.50 -29.07 -1.82
C GLY A 144 19.62 -27.92 -2.31
N ARG A 145 18.42 -27.80 -1.76
CA ARG A 145 17.45 -26.73 -2.07
C ARG A 145 17.19 -25.82 -0.86
N THR A 146 18.10 -25.86 0.09
CA THR A 146 18.01 -25.03 1.30
C THR A 146 18.89 -23.80 1.15
N TYR A 147 18.37 -22.65 1.52
CA TYR A 147 19.06 -21.36 1.53
C TYR A 147 18.97 -20.73 2.91
N LEU A 148 19.97 -19.92 3.27
CA LEU A 148 19.97 -19.15 4.49
C LEU A 148 19.91 -17.66 4.17
N VAL A 149 18.94 -16.96 4.73
CA VAL A 149 18.92 -15.50 4.73
C VAL A 149 19.68 -15.02 5.95
N ARG A 150 20.73 -14.23 5.74
CA ARG A 150 21.60 -13.71 6.79
C ARG A 150 21.46 -12.23 7.04
N ALA A 151 20.99 -11.50 6.05
CA ALA A 151 20.83 -10.06 6.15
C ALA A 151 19.65 -9.58 5.31
N VAL A 152 19.06 -8.48 5.72
CA VAL A 152 18.02 -7.75 4.99
C VAL A 152 18.35 -6.25 5.00
N PRO A 153 17.82 -5.46 4.05
CA PRO A 153 17.89 -4.01 4.18
C PRO A 153 17.32 -3.54 5.51
N ASP A 154 17.93 -2.53 6.12
CA ASP A 154 17.49 -1.99 7.43
C ASP A 154 16.01 -1.63 7.45
N ILE A 155 15.49 -1.12 6.34
CA ILE A 155 14.07 -0.78 6.17
C ILE A 155 13.12 -1.99 6.27
N LEU A 156 13.63 -3.21 6.11
CA LEU A 156 12.90 -4.49 6.25
C LEU A 156 13.19 -5.18 7.59
N ALA A 157 13.98 -4.55 8.46
CA ALA A 157 14.33 -5.12 9.75
C ALA A 157 13.08 -5.50 10.58
N GLY A 158 13.10 -6.70 11.14
CA GLY A 158 11.98 -7.22 11.94
C GLY A 158 10.73 -7.63 11.12
N LYS A 159 10.80 -7.61 9.81
CA LYS A 159 9.73 -8.14 8.94
C LYS A 159 10.00 -9.63 8.63
N PRO A 160 8.95 -10.44 8.39
CA PRO A 160 9.12 -11.84 7.96
C PRO A 160 9.83 -11.88 6.59
N VAL A 161 10.91 -12.67 6.48
CA VAL A 161 11.72 -12.69 5.25
C VAL A 161 11.26 -13.79 4.28
N GLU A 162 10.83 -14.94 4.79
CA GLU A 162 10.35 -16.04 3.94
C GLU A 162 9.21 -15.61 2.99
N PRO A 163 8.12 -14.94 3.45
CA PRO A 163 7.06 -14.46 2.56
C PRO A 163 7.57 -13.49 1.51
N LEU A 164 8.50 -12.60 1.86
CA LEU A 164 9.12 -11.66 0.94
C LEU A 164 9.85 -12.39 -0.20
N VAL A 165 10.71 -13.34 0.14
CA VAL A 165 11.52 -14.08 -0.86
C VAL A 165 10.62 -14.94 -1.75
N MET A 166 9.60 -15.57 -1.17
CA MET A 166 8.65 -16.39 -1.93
C MET A 166 7.86 -15.55 -2.92
N GLU A 167 7.37 -14.36 -2.52
CA GLU A 167 6.64 -13.46 -3.42
C GLU A 167 7.53 -12.95 -4.55
N ILE A 168 8.81 -12.65 -4.29
CA ILE A 168 9.80 -12.28 -5.31
C ILE A 168 9.96 -13.43 -6.33
N ILE A 169 10.18 -14.66 -5.86
CA ILE A 169 10.36 -15.83 -6.73
C ILE A 169 9.11 -16.05 -7.60
N GLU A 170 7.92 -16.00 -7.00
CA GLU A 170 6.65 -16.16 -7.71
C GLU A 170 6.48 -15.09 -8.79
N LYS A 171 6.73 -13.83 -8.44
CA LYS A 171 6.62 -12.71 -9.37
C LYS A 171 7.57 -12.82 -10.55
N VAL A 172 8.82 -13.16 -10.28
CA VAL A 172 9.83 -13.37 -11.35
C VAL A 172 9.49 -14.57 -12.22
N ALA A 173 8.89 -15.63 -11.63
CA ALA A 173 8.38 -16.79 -12.37
C ALA A 173 7.23 -16.41 -13.33
N GLU A 174 6.33 -15.51 -12.92
CA GLU A 174 5.23 -15.01 -13.75
C GLU A 174 5.71 -14.17 -14.93
N ILE A 175 6.62 -13.23 -14.66
CA ILE A 175 7.15 -12.30 -15.68
C ILE A 175 8.00 -13.04 -16.68
N GLY A 176 8.69 -14.09 -16.23
CA GLY A 176 9.69 -14.84 -16.99
C GLY A 176 11.01 -14.07 -17.15
N LEU A 177 12.13 -14.76 -17.04
CA LEU A 177 13.48 -14.19 -17.16
C LEU A 177 13.75 -13.56 -18.54
N ALA A 178 12.95 -13.91 -19.56
CA ALA A 178 13.05 -13.36 -20.92
C ALA A 178 12.58 -11.91 -21.06
N SER A 179 11.80 -11.38 -20.10
CA SER A 179 11.27 -10.00 -20.16
C SER A 179 12.28 -8.90 -19.76
N GLY A 180 13.51 -9.28 -19.44
CA GLY A 180 14.61 -8.38 -19.13
C GLY A 180 14.88 -8.23 -17.63
N LEU A 181 16.18 -8.27 -17.27
CA LEU A 181 16.66 -8.20 -15.89
C LEU A 181 16.19 -6.92 -15.17
N HIS A 182 16.15 -5.78 -15.87
CA HIS A 182 15.70 -4.51 -15.28
C HIS A 182 14.26 -4.58 -14.75
N ARG A 183 13.36 -5.24 -15.49
CA ARG A 183 11.97 -5.38 -15.05
C ARG A 183 11.86 -6.27 -13.82
N ALA A 184 12.64 -7.35 -13.77
CA ALA A 184 12.68 -8.21 -12.59
C ALA A 184 13.20 -7.46 -11.34
N VAL A 185 14.24 -6.63 -11.52
CA VAL A 185 14.79 -5.77 -10.45
C VAL A 185 13.75 -4.77 -9.95
N ASP A 186 13.07 -4.05 -10.84
CA ASP A 186 12.04 -3.08 -10.45
C ASP A 186 10.89 -3.77 -9.67
N GLU A 187 10.47 -4.96 -10.09
CA GLU A 187 9.44 -5.75 -9.37
C GLU A 187 9.94 -6.21 -8.00
N CYS A 188 11.19 -6.67 -7.88
CA CYS A 188 11.78 -6.99 -6.58
C CYS A 188 11.75 -5.79 -5.63
N LEU A 189 12.17 -4.61 -6.11
CA LEU A 189 12.15 -3.38 -5.33
C LEU A 189 10.73 -2.98 -4.93
N MET A 190 9.71 -3.17 -5.80
CA MET A 190 8.30 -2.91 -5.47
C MET A 190 7.79 -3.84 -4.38
N ILE A 191 8.08 -5.14 -4.46
CA ILE A 191 7.69 -6.13 -3.45
C ILE A 191 8.37 -5.79 -2.11
N MET A 192 9.67 -5.48 -2.13
CA MET A 192 10.39 -5.06 -0.94
C MET A 192 9.81 -3.79 -0.32
N ALA A 193 9.41 -2.82 -1.13
CA ALA A 193 8.77 -1.59 -0.65
C ALA A 193 7.41 -1.88 -0.01
N CYS A 194 6.61 -2.76 -0.58
CA CYS A 194 5.33 -3.19 -0.04
C CYS A 194 5.50 -3.85 1.34
N HIS A 195 6.47 -4.77 1.48
CA HIS A 195 6.78 -5.42 2.76
C HIS A 195 7.38 -4.45 3.79
N GLY A 196 8.14 -3.45 3.35
CA GLY A 196 8.76 -2.43 4.20
C GLY A 196 7.79 -1.34 4.66
N ALA A 197 6.69 -1.12 3.93
CA ALA A 197 5.77 -0.03 4.20
C ALA A 197 5.04 -0.17 5.55
N ILE A 198 4.60 0.98 6.07
CA ILE A 198 3.70 1.07 7.22
C ILE A 198 2.44 0.25 6.90
N ARG A 199 2.01 -0.59 7.84
CA ARG A 199 0.81 -1.40 7.63
C ARG A 199 -0.43 -0.51 7.54
N ALA A 200 -1.38 -0.90 6.69
CA ALA A 200 -2.68 -0.26 6.65
C ALA A 200 -3.31 -0.27 8.05
N ARG A 201 -3.94 0.86 8.44
CA ARG A 201 -4.57 1.08 9.75
C ARG A 201 -3.59 1.20 10.94
N GLU A 202 -2.34 1.53 10.71
CA GLU A 202 -1.41 1.89 11.77
C GLU A 202 -1.64 3.35 12.18
N ARG A 203 -1.74 3.59 13.50
CA ARG A 203 -1.86 4.94 14.02
C ARG A 203 -0.50 5.62 13.99
N LEU A 204 -0.44 6.77 13.33
CA LEU A 204 0.74 7.62 13.30
C LEU A 204 0.63 8.76 14.32
N SER A 205 1.76 9.14 14.91
CA SER A 205 1.84 10.39 15.66
C SER A 205 1.90 11.58 14.70
N ASP A 206 1.66 12.81 15.23
CA ASP A 206 1.75 14.02 14.43
C ASP A 206 3.15 14.22 13.83
N GLU A 207 4.20 13.82 14.57
CA GLU A 207 5.59 13.89 14.10
C GLU A 207 5.84 12.91 12.96
N GLN A 208 5.28 11.69 13.05
CA GLN A 208 5.39 10.68 11.99
C GLN A 208 4.66 11.11 10.72
N MET A 209 3.45 11.68 10.85
CA MET A 209 2.71 12.23 9.72
C MET A 209 3.48 13.37 9.04
N LYS A 210 4.03 14.30 9.82
CA LYS A 210 4.87 15.40 9.30
C LYS A 210 6.13 14.88 8.62
N ALA A 211 6.79 13.88 9.21
CA ALA A 211 7.99 13.27 8.63
C ALA A 211 7.69 12.61 7.28
N LEU A 212 6.56 11.88 7.18
CA LEU A 212 6.13 11.25 5.93
C LEU A 212 5.85 12.28 4.84
N LEU A 213 5.10 13.35 5.14
CA LEU A 213 4.84 14.41 4.18
C LEU A 213 6.13 15.10 3.71
N LYS A 214 7.07 15.33 4.63
CA LYS A 214 8.38 15.92 4.29
C LYS A 214 9.23 15.00 3.41
N GLN A 215 9.15 13.68 3.60
CA GLN A 215 9.86 12.72 2.75
C GLN A 215 9.30 12.72 1.32
N LEU A 216 7.98 12.90 1.15
CA LEU A 216 7.37 13.02 -0.18
C LEU A 216 7.88 14.24 -0.96
N ASP A 217 8.22 15.36 -0.30
CA ASP A 217 8.74 16.56 -0.97
C ASP A 217 10.06 16.31 -1.71
N GLY A 218 10.84 15.34 -1.26
CA GLY A 218 12.12 14.98 -1.86
C GLY A 218 12.00 14.06 -3.08
N LEU A 219 10.80 13.65 -3.48
CA LEU A 219 10.58 12.63 -4.52
C LEU A 219 10.09 13.28 -5.82
N GLU A 220 10.67 12.84 -6.95
CA GLU A 220 10.27 13.32 -8.29
C GLU A 220 8.83 12.92 -8.67
N ASN A 221 8.33 11.78 -8.19
CA ASN A 221 7.02 11.22 -8.52
C ASN A 221 6.19 10.90 -7.27
N ALA A 222 5.91 11.92 -6.45
CA ALA A 222 5.20 11.76 -5.18
C ALA A 222 3.67 11.67 -5.32
N THR A 223 3.11 11.59 -6.54
CA THR A 223 1.66 11.57 -6.76
C THR A 223 1.05 10.18 -6.80
N HIS A 224 1.86 9.16 -7.12
CA HIS A 224 1.41 7.77 -7.24
C HIS A 224 2.37 6.82 -6.54
N CYS A 225 1.85 5.75 -5.94
CA CYS A 225 2.67 4.67 -5.39
C CYS A 225 3.31 3.86 -6.54
N PRO A 226 4.29 2.97 -6.27
CA PRO A 226 4.93 2.15 -7.30
C PRO A 226 3.96 1.31 -8.13
N HIS A 227 2.81 0.93 -7.54
CA HIS A 227 1.73 0.17 -8.20
C HIS A 227 0.76 1.04 -9.01
N GLY A 228 1.00 2.37 -9.11
CA GLY A 228 0.17 3.30 -9.87
C GLY A 228 -1.10 3.79 -9.14
N ARG A 229 -1.28 3.50 -7.84
CA ARG A 229 -2.38 4.06 -7.06
C ARG A 229 -2.08 5.51 -6.69
N PRO A 230 -3.06 6.43 -6.75
CA PRO A 230 -2.84 7.79 -6.30
C PRO A 230 -2.50 7.82 -4.81
N ILE A 231 -1.48 8.60 -4.43
CA ILE A 231 -1.08 8.82 -3.03
C ILE A 231 -1.99 9.82 -2.37
N LEU A 232 -2.51 10.77 -3.13
CA LEU A 232 -3.37 11.82 -2.60
C LEU A 232 -4.62 12.01 -3.47
N ILE A 233 -5.66 12.52 -2.84
CA ILE A 233 -6.82 13.13 -3.51
C ILE A 233 -7.03 14.53 -2.95
N HIS A 234 -7.39 15.46 -3.82
CA HIS A 234 -7.70 16.84 -3.48
C HIS A 234 -9.18 17.12 -3.72
N GLN A 235 -9.84 17.76 -2.77
CA GLN A 235 -11.20 18.25 -2.88
C GLN A 235 -11.19 19.77 -2.70
N SER A 236 -11.49 20.53 -3.75
CA SER A 236 -11.47 21.98 -3.68
C SER A 236 -12.55 22.52 -2.74
N LEU A 237 -12.29 23.67 -2.14
CA LEU A 237 -13.27 24.37 -1.31
C LEU A 237 -14.56 24.67 -2.11
N TYR A 238 -14.42 25.03 -3.37
CA TYR A 238 -15.56 25.21 -4.28
C TYR A 238 -16.45 23.96 -4.38
N GLN A 239 -15.85 22.77 -4.55
CA GLN A 239 -16.62 21.53 -4.63
C GLN A 239 -17.30 21.22 -3.28
N ILE A 240 -16.62 21.44 -2.18
CA ILE A 240 -17.19 21.27 -0.84
C ILE A 240 -18.40 22.18 -0.63
N GLU A 241 -18.25 23.48 -0.96
CA GLU A 241 -19.34 24.46 -0.83
C GLU A 241 -20.52 24.14 -1.75
N LYS A 242 -20.25 23.66 -2.97
CA LYS A 242 -21.27 23.20 -3.91
C LYS A 242 -22.05 21.99 -3.36
N ASP A 243 -21.36 21.01 -2.77
CA ASP A 243 -22.00 19.83 -2.19
C ASP A 243 -22.89 20.22 -0.98
N PHE A 244 -22.49 21.25 -0.22
CA PHE A 244 -23.31 21.87 0.83
C PHE A 244 -24.37 22.84 0.31
N LYS A 245 -24.49 23.02 -1.02
CA LYS A 245 -25.43 23.98 -1.66
C LYS A 245 -25.26 25.42 -1.16
N ARG A 246 -24.04 25.83 -0.83
CA ARG A 246 -23.69 27.21 -0.42
C ARG A 246 -23.44 28.11 -1.61
N ILE A 247 -23.05 27.53 -2.72
CA ILE A 247 -22.88 28.19 -4.03
C ILE A 247 -23.70 27.42 -5.07
N VAL A 248 -24.20 28.13 -6.09
CA VAL A 248 -25.03 27.59 -7.17
C VAL A 248 -24.18 27.26 -8.39
#